data_fc6017162b680ca80b22264ff96fcc24
#
_entry.id   fc6017162b680ca80b22264ff96fcc24
#
_cell.length_a   1.000
_cell.length_b   1.000
_cell.length_c   1.000
_cell.angle_alpha   90.00
_cell.angle_beta   90.00
_cell.angle_gamma   90.00
#
_symmetry.space_group_name_H-M   'P 1'
#
loop_
_entity.id
_entity.type
_entity.pdbx_description
1 polymer ?
#
loop_
_entity_poly.entity_id
_entity_poly.type
_entity_poly.pdbx_seq_one_letter_code
_entity_poly.pdbx_strand_id
1 'polypeptide(L)'
;MMKKTAILASLLMLAVHAAALTPWKKGAFETGQYRNLFVEMGYKQADVDAKVKEVFNDVFRGPNKVYFEVGDSMGYVSDIKNNDARTEGMSYGMMIAVQFGEKDIFDRLWRWSKRYMQHQDGVRKGYFAWSCKTDGTRNAQGAASDGELYFITALIFASNRWGNDTGINYKAEAQHILDCIQPHDNTYLIDPETKLITFTPDGFGQRFTDPSYHIPAFYEVWARWADDGRSDLWNECAQKSRDFLHTCINKQTGLNGDQCQYDGSEMQMPRFPGMPQRPQGEAPRRNGNNNFRYDSWRVPMNITLDYEWSCADGEWQRQYGETIQNFLYSQGVNTFVDQYRTDGTLPEGFEILQAGGFRKLRHSIGLVATSAAASMMCSHAKSKEFVDHLWNMKHEPFDDGYFDAYYDGLLRLFAFMHLSGNYRIITPESQNKKP
;
A
#
# COMPACT_ATOMS: atom_id res chain seq x y z
N MET A 1 -6.32 61.27 -45.63
CA MET A 1 -5.99 59.87 -45.91
C MET A 1 -5.21 59.31 -44.67
N MET A 2 -5.89 58.68 -43.77
CA MET A 2 -5.25 58.02 -42.58
C MET A 2 -5.19 56.51 -42.80
N LYS A 3 -3.98 55.96 -42.87
CA LYS A 3 -3.75 54.49 -42.93
C LYS A 3 -3.94 53.89 -41.56
N LYS A 4 -4.93 53.02 -41.40
CA LYS A 4 -5.11 52.18 -40.22
C LYS A 4 -4.15 50.96 -40.35
N THR A 5 -3.17 50.88 -39.48
CA THR A 5 -2.30 49.72 -39.35
C THR A 5 -2.98 48.77 -38.35
N ALA A 6 -3.45 47.63 -38.81
CA ALA A 6 -3.95 46.56 -37.95
C ALA A 6 -2.77 45.74 -37.44
N ILE A 7 -2.59 45.71 -36.15
CA ILE A 7 -1.63 44.82 -35.46
C ILE A 7 -2.34 43.49 -35.22
N LEU A 8 -1.91 42.45 -35.93
CA LEU A 8 -2.34 41.07 -35.75
C LEU A 8 -1.51 40.50 -34.62
N ALA A 9 -2.07 40.37 -33.42
CA ALA A 9 -1.47 39.65 -32.33
C ALA A 9 -1.76 38.18 -32.50
N SER A 10 -0.78 37.40 -32.99
CA SER A 10 -0.80 35.95 -33.02
C SER A 10 -0.52 35.42 -31.61
N LEU A 11 -1.57 34.95 -30.92
CA LEU A 11 -1.41 34.09 -29.75
C LEU A 11 -0.82 32.75 -30.21
N LEU A 12 0.48 32.53 -29.96
CA LEU A 12 1.09 31.22 -30.00
C LEU A 12 0.61 30.46 -28.76
N MET A 13 -0.41 29.62 -28.88
CA MET A 13 -0.67 28.58 -27.90
C MET A 13 0.47 27.53 -28.02
N LEU A 14 1.44 27.58 -27.13
CA LEU A 14 2.34 26.46 -26.92
C LEU A 14 1.51 25.33 -26.31
N ALA A 15 1.05 24.41 -27.15
CA ALA A 15 0.59 23.11 -26.71
C ALA A 15 1.83 22.38 -26.20
N VAL A 16 2.04 22.37 -24.90
CA VAL A 16 3.00 21.47 -24.26
C VAL A 16 2.41 20.07 -24.44
N HIS A 17 2.82 19.40 -25.50
CA HIS A 17 2.60 17.96 -25.63
C HIS A 17 3.39 17.33 -24.49
N ALA A 18 2.69 16.80 -23.46
CA ALA A 18 3.33 15.93 -22.50
C ALA A 18 3.96 14.77 -23.29
N ALA A 19 5.28 14.72 -23.31
CA ALA A 19 5.98 13.63 -23.97
C ALA A 19 5.53 12.32 -23.31
N ALA A 20 5.20 11.32 -24.12
CA ALA A 20 4.86 10.00 -23.60
C ALA A 20 6.01 9.52 -22.70
N LEU A 21 5.68 9.08 -21.49
CA LEU A 21 6.68 8.59 -20.53
C LEU A 21 7.36 7.35 -21.10
N THR A 22 8.68 7.30 -21.02
CA THR A 22 9.45 6.15 -21.49
C THR A 22 9.30 4.98 -20.50
N PRO A 23 8.76 3.82 -20.92
CA PRO A 23 8.63 2.67 -20.05
C PRO A 23 10.00 2.17 -19.53
N TRP A 24 10.06 1.77 -18.28
CA TRP A 24 11.22 1.06 -17.75
C TRP A 24 11.30 -0.34 -18.34
N LYS A 25 12.52 -0.79 -18.56
CA LYS A 25 12.83 -2.15 -19.01
C LYS A 25 13.46 -3.00 -17.92
N LYS A 26 13.95 -2.35 -16.87
CA LYS A 26 14.64 -2.96 -15.73
C LYS A 26 14.33 -2.18 -14.47
N GLY A 27 14.11 -2.89 -13.37
CA GLY A 27 13.84 -2.29 -12.06
C GLY A 27 15.10 -1.82 -11.33
N ALA A 28 14.88 -1.20 -10.18
CA ALA A 28 15.92 -0.64 -9.34
C ALA A 28 16.86 -1.69 -8.73
N PHE A 29 16.42 -2.96 -8.58
CA PHE A 29 17.32 -4.05 -8.16
C PHE A 29 18.51 -4.24 -9.12
N GLU A 30 18.31 -4.00 -10.42
CA GLU A 30 19.37 -4.08 -11.42
C GLU A 30 20.08 -2.74 -11.65
N THR A 31 19.33 -1.63 -11.63
CA THR A 31 19.84 -0.32 -12.10
C THR A 31 20.27 0.60 -10.99
N GLY A 32 19.76 0.43 -9.77
CA GLY A 32 19.91 1.39 -8.66
C GLY A 32 19.26 2.75 -8.92
N GLN A 33 18.45 2.86 -9.99
CA GLN A 33 17.82 4.12 -10.39
C GLN A 33 16.37 4.20 -9.94
N TYR A 34 15.94 5.40 -9.59
CA TYR A 34 14.56 5.72 -9.18
C TYR A 34 14.08 6.94 -9.94
N ARG A 35 12.89 6.86 -10.54
CA ARG A 35 12.29 7.98 -11.27
C ARG A 35 11.73 8.99 -10.29
N ASN A 36 11.89 10.27 -10.60
CA ASN A 36 11.07 11.33 -10.03
C ASN A 36 10.04 11.77 -11.07
N LEU A 37 8.85 11.15 -11.02
CA LEU A 37 7.82 11.38 -12.01
C LEU A 37 7.26 12.81 -11.94
N PHE A 38 7.22 13.43 -10.76
CA PHE A 38 6.87 14.84 -10.64
C PHE A 38 7.81 15.72 -11.48
N VAL A 39 9.13 15.50 -11.37
CA VAL A 39 10.10 16.27 -12.15
C VAL A 39 9.97 15.98 -13.64
N GLU A 40 9.78 14.74 -14.05
CA GLU A 40 9.54 14.35 -15.44
C GLU A 40 8.26 15.01 -16.00
N MET A 41 7.26 15.30 -15.16
CA MET A 41 6.02 15.97 -15.50
C MET A 41 6.09 17.51 -15.38
N GLY A 42 7.28 18.06 -15.07
CA GLY A 42 7.55 19.51 -15.11
C GLY A 42 7.49 20.22 -13.76
N TYR A 43 7.35 19.51 -12.64
CA TYR A 43 7.48 20.09 -11.30
C TYR A 43 8.95 20.39 -11.00
N LYS A 44 9.22 21.45 -10.24
CA LYS A 44 10.59 21.76 -9.82
C LYS A 44 11.02 20.86 -8.67
N GLN A 45 12.24 20.35 -8.68
CA GLN A 45 12.78 19.48 -7.63
C GLN A 45 12.57 20.06 -6.22
N ALA A 46 12.87 21.34 -6.02
CA ALA A 46 12.73 21.99 -4.71
C ALA A 46 11.27 22.00 -4.22
N ASP A 47 10.30 22.15 -5.13
CA ASP A 47 8.87 22.12 -4.78
C ASP A 47 8.44 20.69 -4.43
N VAL A 48 8.99 19.69 -5.14
CA VAL A 48 8.76 18.27 -4.84
C VAL A 48 9.29 17.92 -3.46
N ASP A 49 10.54 18.30 -3.15
CA ASP A 49 11.16 18.03 -1.86
C ASP A 49 10.38 18.69 -0.70
N ALA A 50 9.95 19.93 -0.90
CA ALA A 50 9.13 20.66 0.07
C ALA A 50 7.77 19.96 0.28
N LYS A 51 7.11 19.51 -0.80
CA LYS A 51 5.81 18.85 -0.75
C LYS A 51 5.89 17.48 -0.09
N VAL A 52 6.90 16.67 -0.41
CA VAL A 52 7.14 15.38 0.25
C VAL A 52 7.35 15.57 1.76
N LYS A 53 8.12 16.58 2.15
CA LYS A 53 8.33 16.92 3.57
C LYS A 53 7.03 17.41 4.25
N GLU A 54 6.22 18.21 3.55
CA GLU A 54 4.91 18.65 4.02
C GLU A 54 4.03 17.43 4.32
N VAL A 55 3.88 16.50 3.36
CA VAL A 55 3.04 15.31 3.50
C VAL A 55 3.56 14.38 4.60
N PHE A 56 4.89 14.24 4.76
CA PHE A 56 5.46 13.52 5.90
C PHE A 56 5.08 14.18 7.23
N ASN A 57 5.18 15.49 7.32
CA ASN A 57 4.83 16.22 8.54
C ASN A 57 3.33 16.13 8.87
N ASP A 58 2.45 16.12 7.88
CA ASP A 58 1.01 15.90 8.09
C ASP A 58 0.74 14.61 8.87
N VAL A 59 1.45 13.52 8.52
CA VAL A 59 1.27 12.20 9.13
C VAL A 59 1.95 12.08 10.50
N PHE A 60 3.15 12.67 10.67
CA PHE A 60 3.99 12.42 11.85
C PHE A 60 4.05 13.58 12.83
N ARG A 61 3.84 14.82 12.43
CA ARG A 61 4.14 16.02 13.24
C ARG A 61 3.04 17.08 13.27
N GLY A 62 2.17 17.09 12.25
CA GLY A 62 1.13 18.11 12.05
C GLY A 62 -0.05 17.99 13.04
N PRO A 63 -1.04 18.87 12.92
CA PRO A 63 -2.22 18.86 13.80
C PRO A 63 -3.09 17.61 13.61
N ASN A 64 -3.07 17.01 12.44
CA ASN A 64 -3.81 15.80 12.10
C ASN A 64 -2.92 14.54 12.11
N LYS A 65 -1.76 14.60 12.78
CA LYS A 65 -0.82 13.48 12.86
C LYS A 65 -1.46 12.23 13.43
N VAL A 66 -1.00 11.09 12.95
CA VAL A 66 -1.41 9.78 13.46
C VAL A 66 -0.32 9.12 14.32
N TYR A 67 0.89 9.68 14.34
CA TYR A 67 2.00 9.21 15.17
C TYR A 67 2.00 9.87 16.54
N PHE A 68 2.17 9.06 17.60
CA PHE A 68 2.22 9.51 19.00
C PHE A 68 3.36 8.83 19.75
N GLU A 69 4.08 9.61 20.54
CA GLU A 69 5.13 9.12 21.43
C GLU A 69 4.55 8.68 22.77
N VAL A 70 5.14 7.64 23.36
CA VAL A 70 4.78 7.10 24.68
C VAL A 70 6.03 6.96 25.52
N GLY A 71 6.10 7.77 26.58
CA GLY A 71 7.30 7.85 27.43
C GLY A 71 8.54 8.19 26.60
N ASP A 72 9.70 7.74 27.07
CA ASP A 72 10.99 8.16 26.50
C ASP A 72 11.42 7.30 25.30
N SER A 73 10.80 6.13 25.06
CA SER A 73 11.35 5.15 24.12
C SER A 73 10.37 4.43 23.21
N MET A 74 9.07 4.66 23.34
CA MET A 74 8.04 4.00 22.57
C MET A 74 7.18 5.01 21.82
N GLY A 75 6.47 4.55 20.78
CA GLY A 75 5.51 5.33 20.03
C GLY A 75 4.61 4.43 19.20
N TYR A 76 3.46 4.93 18.78
CA TYR A 76 2.52 4.20 17.96
C TYR A 76 1.92 5.08 16.86
N VAL A 77 1.42 4.43 15.82
CA VAL A 77 0.53 5.02 14.80
C VAL A 77 -0.89 4.60 15.15
N SER A 78 -1.78 5.56 15.29
CA SER A 78 -3.18 5.33 15.65
C SER A 78 -4.11 5.46 14.46
N ASP A 79 -5.00 4.50 14.29
CA ASP A 79 -6.27 4.75 13.62
C ASP A 79 -7.12 5.61 14.54
N ILE A 80 -7.13 6.91 14.27
CA ILE A 80 -7.76 7.94 15.12
C ILE A 80 -9.25 7.67 15.33
N LYS A 81 -9.93 7.18 14.28
CA LYS A 81 -11.38 6.94 14.35
C LYS A 81 -11.74 5.75 15.23
N ASN A 82 -10.92 4.70 15.16
CA ASN A 82 -11.12 3.49 15.95
C ASN A 82 -10.43 3.58 17.31
N ASN A 83 -9.60 4.61 17.53
CA ASN A 83 -8.80 4.81 18.73
C ASN A 83 -7.98 3.56 19.09
N ASP A 84 -7.35 2.98 18.06
CA ASP A 84 -6.49 1.80 18.19
C ASP A 84 -5.20 1.95 17.37
N ALA A 85 -4.23 1.11 17.69
CA ALA A 85 -3.01 0.92 16.90
C ALA A 85 -3.11 -0.43 16.20
N ARG A 86 -2.86 -0.45 14.89
CA ARG A 86 -2.94 -1.64 14.04
C ARG A 86 -1.58 -2.00 13.50
N THR A 87 -1.33 -3.30 13.27
CA THR A 87 -0.08 -3.77 12.65
C THR A 87 0.17 -3.10 11.32
N GLU A 88 -0.87 -2.82 10.54
CA GLU A 88 -0.82 -2.05 9.29
C GLU A 88 -0.15 -0.69 9.52
N GLY A 89 -0.72 0.18 10.34
CA GLY A 89 -0.18 1.52 10.58
C GLY A 89 1.17 1.52 11.26
N MET A 90 1.41 0.58 12.18
CA MET A 90 2.70 0.44 12.87
C MET A 90 3.82 0.07 11.89
N SER A 91 3.58 -0.92 11.03
CA SER A 91 4.55 -1.38 10.05
C SER A 91 4.75 -0.40 8.90
N TYR A 92 3.69 0.30 8.46
CA TYR A 92 3.78 1.41 7.50
C TYR A 92 4.60 2.56 8.07
N GLY A 93 4.35 2.94 9.32
CA GLY A 93 5.14 3.96 10.01
C GLY A 93 6.62 3.61 10.08
N MET A 94 6.96 2.34 10.34
CA MET A 94 8.35 1.86 10.31
C MET A 94 8.94 1.91 8.90
N MET A 95 8.21 1.47 7.87
CA MET A 95 8.68 1.55 6.49
C MET A 95 8.93 3.01 6.08
N ILE A 96 8.01 3.91 6.37
CA ILE A 96 8.18 5.34 6.08
C ILE A 96 9.39 5.90 6.86
N ALA A 97 9.49 5.62 8.15
CA ALA A 97 10.58 6.10 8.98
C ALA A 97 11.95 5.65 8.46
N VAL A 98 12.10 4.39 8.04
CA VAL A 98 13.37 3.92 7.48
C VAL A 98 13.68 4.58 6.13
N GLN A 99 12.69 4.89 5.30
CA GLN A 99 12.90 5.59 4.04
C GLN A 99 13.34 7.04 4.24
N PHE A 100 12.79 7.74 5.23
CA PHE A 100 13.15 9.12 5.55
C PHE A 100 14.39 9.25 6.47
N GLY A 101 14.92 8.15 7.00
CA GLY A 101 16.07 8.17 7.91
C GLY A 101 15.72 8.57 9.35
N GLU A 102 14.46 8.53 9.72
CA GLU A 102 13.92 8.87 11.03
C GLU A 102 14.06 7.69 12.01
N LYS A 103 15.31 7.42 12.43
CA LYS A 103 15.66 6.26 13.26
C LYS A 103 14.91 6.24 14.59
N ASP A 104 14.77 7.40 15.26
CA ASP A 104 14.08 7.44 16.56
C ASP A 104 12.60 7.04 16.44
N ILE A 105 11.90 7.53 15.40
CA ILE A 105 10.52 7.14 15.12
C ILE A 105 10.45 5.62 14.86
N PHE A 106 11.35 5.09 14.03
CA PHE A 106 11.42 3.67 13.73
C PHE A 106 11.58 2.83 15.00
N ASP A 107 12.56 3.16 15.82
CA ASP A 107 12.89 2.45 17.05
C ASP A 107 11.74 2.48 18.06
N ARG A 108 11.05 3.62 18.19
CA ARG A 108 9.88 3.79 19.06
C ARG A 108 8.72 2.92 18.61
N LEU A 109 8.42 2.89 17.30
CA LEU A 109 7.37 2.06 16.72
C LEU A 109 7.69 0.57 16.90
N TRP A 110 8.94 0.17 16.64
CA TRP A 110 9.35 -1.23 16.84
C TRP A 110 9.24 -1.67 18.30
N ARG A 111 9.73 -0.88 19.24
CA ARG A 111 9.66 -1.23 20.68
C ARG A 111 8.21 -1.37 21.15
N TRP A 112 7.32 -0.51 20.69
CA TRP A 112 5.89 -0.59 21.01
C TRP A 112 5.25 -1.85 20.42
N SER A 113 5.47 -2.12 19.13
CA SER A 113 4.94 -3.29 18.44
C SER A 113 5.42 -4.58 19.08
N LYS A 114 6.72 -4.69 19.37
CA LYS A 114 7.31 -5.85 20.03
C LYS A 114 6.75 -6.09 21.43
N ARG A 115 6.55 -5.01 22.19
CA ARG A 115 6.06 -5.12 23.57
C ARG A 115 4.59 -5.50 23.67
N TYR A 116 3.75 -4.89 22.86
CA TYR A 116 2.30 -5.00 23.05
C TYR A 116 1.61 -5.90 22.02
N MET A 117 2.09 -5.91 20.78
CA MET A 117 1.46 -6.69 19.71
C MET A 117 2.07 -8.06 19.56
N GLN A 118 3.41 -8.20 19.58
CA GLN A 118 4.07 -9.47 19.30
C GLN A 118 3.79 -10.53 20.38
N HIS A 119 3.38 -11.72 19.95
CA HIS A 119 3.24 -12.87 20.82
C HIS A 119 4.62 -13.46 21.14
N GLN A 120 4.87 -13.69 22.41
CA GLN A 120 6.15 -14.20 22.90
C GLN A 120 6.17 -15.72 23.05
N ASP A 121 4.99 -16.35 23.10
CA ASP A 121 4.80 -17.78 23.27
C ASP A 121 3.54 -18.29 22.57
N GLY A 122 3.27 -19.61 22.71
CA GLY A 122 2.11 -20.26 22.13
C GLY A 122 2.19 -20.42 20.60
N VAL A 123 1.09 -20.86 20.01
CA VAL A 123 0.98 -21.15 18.58
C VAL A 123 1.19 -19.91 17.69
N ARG A 124 0.96 -18.71 18.22
CA ARG A 124 1.17 -17.43 17.51
C ARG A 124 2.50 -16.77 17.84
N LYS A 125 3.44 -17.47 18.47
CA LYS A 125 4.76 -16.90 18.78
C LYS A 125 5.39 -16.25 17.55
N GLY A 126 5.85 -14.99 17.70
CA GLY A 126 6.46 -14.20 16.65
C GLY A 126 5.48 -13.41 15.77
N TYR A 127 4.22 -13.84 15.67
CA TYR A 127 3.15 -13.07 15.03
C TYR A 127 2.67 -11.91 15.90
N PHE A 128 1.94 -10.98 15.32
CA PHE A 128 1.46 -9.79 16.00
C PHE A 128 -0.07 -9.78 16.12
N ALA A 129 -0.60 -9.44 17.28
CA ALA A 129 -2.00 -9.09 17.44
C ALA A 129 -2.31 -7.89 16.56
N TRP A 130 -3.22 -8.03 15.58
CA TRP A 130 -3.41 -7.02 14.53
C TRP A 130 -3.92 -5.66 15.03
N SER A 131 -4.59 -5.63 16.20
CA SER A 131 -5.11 -4.40 16.79
C SER A 131 -4.94 -4.39 18.30
N CYS A 132 -4.45 -3.28 18.82
CA CYS A 132 -4.35 -2.96 20.24
C CYS A 132 -4.94 -1.57 20.51
N LYS A 133 -5.48 -1.37 21.70
CA LYS A 133 -5.73 -0.03 22.20
C LYS A 133 -4.43 0.75 22.33
N THR A 134 -4.51 2.06 22.38
CA THR A 134 -3.33 2.95 22.53
C THR A 134 -2.58 2.76 23.87
N ASP A 135 -3.20 2.11 24.86
CA ASP A 135 -2.56 1.69 26.11
C ASP A 135 -1.82 0.34 26.03
N GLY A 136 -1.86 -0.31 24.85
CA GLY A 136 -1.25 -1.61 24.60
C GLY A 136 -2.15 -2.82 24.89
N THR A 137 -3.38 -2.63 25.37
CA THR A 137 -4.33 -3.74 25.56
C THR A 137 -4.76 -4.27 24.19
N ARG A 138 -4.62 -5.57 23.96
CA ARG A 138 -4.99 -6.20 22.67
C ARG A 138 -6.51 -6.23 22.49
N ASN A 139 -6.98 -5.70 21.37
CA ASN A 139 -8.37 -5.81 20.93
C ASN A 139 -8.64 -7.19 20.31
N ALA A 140 -7.64 -7.79 19.69
CA ALA A 140 -7.68 -9.08 19.04
C ALA A 140 -6.40 -9.86 19.34
N GLN A 141 -6.45 -11.20 19.22
CA GLN A 141 -5.28 -12.06 19.40
C GLN A 141 -4.73 -12.56 18.05
N GLY A 142 -5.52 -12.55 16.99
CA GLY A 142 -5.11 -12.97 15.65
C GLY A 142 -4.18 -11.97 14.99
N ALA A 143 -3.41 -12.43 14.02
CA ALA A 143 -2.59 -11.59 13.16
C ALA A 143 -3.35 -11.22 11.87
N ALA A 144 -2.94 -10.12 11.24
CA ALA A 144 -3.30 -9.74 9.87
C ALA A 144 -2.01 -9.78 9.05
N SER A 145 -1.97 -10.64 8.02
CA SER A 145 -0.71 -11.04 7.39
C SER A 145 0.08 -9.91 6.72
N ASP A 146 -0.56 -8.80 6.35
CA ASP A 146 0.09 -7.63 5.74
C ASP A 146 1.07 -6.93 6.71
N GLY A 147 0.76 -6.90 8.00
CA GLY A 147 1.62 -6.30 9.00
C GLY A 147 2.99 -6.97 9.07
N GLU A 148 3.02 -8.30 9.06
CA GLU A 148 4.24 -9.11 9.09
C GLU A 148 5.14 -8.81 7.88
N LEU A 149 4.56 -8.66 6.68
CA LEU A 149 5.32 -8.34 5.46
C LEU A 149 6.09 -7.04 5.61
N TYR A 150 5.41 -6.00 6.06
CA TYR A 150 6.02 -4.68 6.24
C TYR A 150 7.02 -4.65 7.41
N PHE A 151 6.73 -5.31 8.54
CA PHE A 151 7.67 -5.40 9.67
C PHE A 151 8.99 -6.05 9.25
N ILE A 152 8.94 -7.21 8.59
CA ILE A 152 10.13 -7.93 8.15
C ILE A 152 10.94 -7.05 7.18
N THR A 153 10.29 -6.50 6.17
CA THR A 153 10.98 -5.71 5.14
C THR A 153 11.57 -4.43 5.71
N ALA A 154 10.83 -3.73 6.58
CA ALA A 154 11.32 -2.52 7.24
C ALA A 154 12.51 -2.81 8.17
N LEU A 155 12.51 -3.94 8.90
CA LEU A 155 13.63 -4.36 9.73
C LEU A 155 14.87 -4.73 8.91
N ILE A 156 14.71 -5.40 7.76
CA ILE A 156 15.81 -5.65 6.82
C ILE A 156 16.40 -4.32 6.33
N PHE A 157 15.57 -3.36 5.95
CA PHE A 157 16.03 -2.04 5.54
C PHE A 157 16.70 -1.26 6.68
N ALA A 158 16.19 -1.36 7.90
CA ALA A 158 16.82 -0.76 9.07
C ALA A 158 18.21 -1.36 9.35
N SER A 159 18.35 -2.67 9.25
CA SER A 159 19.63 -3.37 9.33
C SER A 159 20.61 -2.85 8.27
N ASN A 160 20.16 -2.74 7.02
CA ASN A 160 20.99 -2.26 5.90
C ASN A 160 21.36 -0.77 6.05
N ARG A 161 20.47 0.05 6.63
CA ARG A 161 20.67 1.50 6.76
C ARG A 161 21.49 1.90 7.99
N TRP A 162 21.22 1.27 9.13
CA TRP A 162 21.77 1.72 10.42
C TRP A 162 22.69 0.70 11.08
N GLY A 163 22.80 -0.51 10.53
CA GLY A 163 23.53 -1.61 11.16
C GLY A 163 22.77 -2.23 12.32
N ASN A 164 23.43 -3.13 13.07
CA ASN A 164 22.79 -3.98 14.08
C ASN A 164 23.30 -3.74 15.52
N ASP A 165 24.29 -2.85 15.69
CA ASP A 165 24.92 -2.55 16.98
C ASP A 165 24.41 -1.23 17.59
N THR A 166 23.13 -0.87 17.34
CA THR A 166 22.56 0.43 17.66
C THR A 166 21.51 0.39 18.78
N GLY A 167 21.56 -0.66 19.63
CA GLY A 167 20.58 -0.91 20.69
C GLY A 167 19.41 -1.81 20.26
N ILE A 168 19.16 -1.96 18.97
CA ILE A 168 18.27 -2.95 18.37
C ILE A 168 19.06 -3.70 17.29
N ASN A 169 19.09 -5.02 17.37
CA ASN A 169 19.63 -5.86 16.30
C ASN A 169 18.52 -6.14 15.28
N TYR A 170 18.33 -5.21 14.31
CA TYR A 170 17.24 -5.28 13.33
C TYR A 170 17.27 -6.56 12.50
N LYS A 171 18.48 -7.05 12.14
CA LYS A 171 18.64 -8.31 11.40
C LYS A 171 18.10 -9.50 12.20
N ALA A 172 18.48 -9.58 13.48
CA ALA A 172 17.99 -10.65 14.34
C ALA A 172 16.48 -10.57 14.57
N GLU A 173 15.91 -9.36 14.66
CA GLU A 173 14.46 -9.18 14.78
C GLU A 173 13.72 -9.60 13.52
N ALA A 174 14.21 -9.22 12.33
CA ALA A 174 13.64 -9.68 11.06
C ALA A 174 13.70 -11.21 10.93
N GLN A 175 14.86 -11.79 11.25
CA GLN A 175 15.08 -13.23 11.18
C GLN A 175 14.17 -14.00 12.14
N HIS A 176 13.99 -13.47 13.36
CA HIS A 176 13.07 -14.07 14.33
C HIS A 176 11.64 -14.16 13.79
N ILE A 177 11.12 -13.10 13.13
CA ILE A 177 9.80 -13.15 12.53
C ILE A 177 9.79 -14.16 11.37
N LEU A 178 10.79 -14.10 10.47
CA LEU A 178 10.91 -15.03 9.32
C LEU A 178 10.92 -16.50 9.72
N ASP A 179 11.52 -16.83 10.88
CA ASP A 179 11.52 -18.18 11.39
C ASP A 179 10.16 -18.58 12.01
N CYS A 180 9.51 -17.64 12.69
CA CYS A 180 8.22 -17.90 13.34
C CYS A 180 7.05 -18.02 12.34
N ILE A 181 7.12 -17.37 11.20
CA ILE A 181 6.04 -17.43 10.18
C ILE A 181 6.07 -18.70 9.31
N GLN A 182 7.09 -19.56 9.48
CA GLN A 182 7.13 -20.84 8.80
C GLN A 182 6.01 -21.77 9.30
N PRO A 183 5.55 -22.72 8.46
CA PRO A 183 4.46 -23.62 8.84
C PRO A 183 4.75 -24.40 10.13
N HIS A 184 3.88 -24.26 11.13
CA HIS A 184 3.90 -25.02 12.39
C HIS A 184 2.51 -25.01 13.03
N ASP A 185 2.12 -26.09 13.68
CA ASP A 185 0.86 -26.20 14.44
C ASP A 185 -0.39 -25.65 13.69
N ASN A 186 -0.47 -25.91 12.41
CA ASN A 186 -1.50 -25.38 11.50
C ASN A 186 -1.54 -23.84 11.46
N THR A 187 -0.40 -23.19 11.65
CA THR A 187 -0.22 -21.74 11.54
C THR A 187 0.84 -21.46 10.47
N TYR A 188 0.57 -20.61 9.51
CA TYR A 188 1.50 -20.25 8.44
C TYR A 188 1.10 -18.92 7.78
N LEU A 189 2.08 -18.06 7.47
CA LEU A 189 1.85 -16.83 6.74
C LEU A 189 1.65 -17.09 5.25
N ILE A 190 2.46 -17.98 4.70
CA ILE A 190 2.43 -18.39 3.30
C ILE A 190 1.81 -19.78 3.22
N ASP A 191 0.76 -19.93 2.43
CA ASP A 191 0.13 -21.23 2.21
C ASP A 191 1.13 -22.23 1.60
N PRO A 192 1.33 -23.40 2.23
CA PRO A 192 2.38 -24.34 1.82
C PRO A 192 2.17 -24.94 0.42
N GLU A 193 0.94 -24.97 -0.09
CA GLU A 193 0.61 -25.56 -1.39
C GLU A 193 0.68 -24.52 -2.51
N THR A 194 0.00 -23.37 -2.31
CA THR A 194 -0.12 -22.34 -3.35
C THR A 194 1.05 -21.36 -3.38
N LYS A 195 1.81 -21.24 -2.28
CA LYS A 195 2.85 -20.22 -2.05
C LYS A 195 2.30 -18.79 -2.05
N LEU A 196 1.01 -18.64 -1.82
CA LEU A 196 0.34 -17.35 -1.68
C LEU A 196 0.21 -16.97 -0.20
N ILE A 197 0.17 -15.68 0.06
CA ILE A 197 -0.05 -15.16 1.41
C ILE A 197 -1.49 -15.44 1.86
N THR A 198 -1.66 -15.85 3.11
CA THR A 198 -2.97 -16.05 3.73
C THR A 198 -3.56 -14.71 4.19
N PHE A 199 -4.88 -14.59 4.27
CA PHE A 199 -5.51 -13.42 4.88
C PHE A 199 -5.17 -13.30 6.37
N THR A 200 -5.25 -14.43 7.10
CA THR A 200 -4.71 -14.56 8.46
C THR A 200 -3.92 -15.85 8.56
N PRO A 201 -2.86 -15.92 9.38
CA PRO A 201 -1.99 -17.11 9.47
C PRO A 201 -2.64 -18.32 10.15
N ASP A 202 -3.80 -18.14 10.77
CA ASP A 202 -4.55 -19.21 11.41
C ASP A 202 -6.07 -19.09 11.17
N GLY A 203 -6.79 -20.18 11.41
CA GLY A 203 -8.24 -20.23 11.37
C GLY A 203 -8.84 -20.12 9.98
N PHE A 204 -9.99 -19.45 9.86
CA PHE A 204 -10.73 -19.36 8.59
C PHE A 204 -9.99 -18.55 7.53
N GLY A 205 -9.24 -17.52 7.91
CA GLY A 205 -8.50 -16.67 6.98
C GLY A 205 -7.35 -17.36 6.23
N GLN A 206 -6.98 -18.60 6.61
CA GLN A 206 -6.06 -19.41 5.82
C GLN A 206 -6.64 -19.95 4.51
N ARG A 207 -7.95 -19.82 4.31
CA ARG A 207 -8.65 -20.40 3.14
C ARG A 207 -8.79 -19.44 1.96
N PHE A 208 -8.33 -18.23 2.14
CA PHE A 208 -8.43 -17.17 1.14
C PHE A 208 -7.32 -16.13 1.37
N THR A 209 -7.22 -15.18 0.46
CA THR A 209 -6.23 -14.11 0.50
C THR A 209 -6.87 -12.76 0.23
N ASP A 210 -6.12 -11.70 0.50
CA ASP A 210 -6.39 -10.33 0.09
C ASP A 210 -5.42 -9.95 -1.03
N PRO A 211 -5.89 -9.52 -2.21
CA PRO A 211 -5.00 -9.10 -3.29
C PRO A 211 -4.01 -8.00 -2.89
N SER A 212 -4.36 -7.15 -1.94
CA SER A 212 -3.49 -6.09 -1.44
C SER A 212 -2.34 -6.57 -0.55
N TYR A 213 -2.40 -7.83 -0.08
CA TYR A 213 -1.31 -8.45 0.69
C TYR A 213 -0.21 -8.99 -0.21
N HIS A 214 -0.44 -9.08 -1.53
CA HIS A 214 0.54 -9.54 -2.49
C HIS A 214 1.50 -8.42 -2.86
N ILE A 215 2.72 -8.47 -2.30
CA ILE A 215 3.79 -7.49 -2.51
C ILE A 215 5.05 -8.23 -3.00
N PRO A 216 5.11 -8.65 -4.29
CA PRO A 216 6.23 -9.43 -4.83
C PRO A 216 7.60 -8.81 -4.56
N ALA A 217 7.68 -7.47 -4.61
CA ALA A 217 8.90 -6.71 -4.33
C ALA A 217 9.50 -7.00 -2.94
N PHE A 218 8.67 -7.27 -1.92
CA PHE A 218 9.17 -7.59 -0.57
C PHE A 218 9.77 -8.99 -0.50
N TYR A 219 9.17 -9.96 -1.16
CA TYR A 219 9.76 -11.31 -1.24
C TYR A 219 11.11 -11.29 -1.96
N GLU A 220 11.28 -10.43 -2.96
CA GLU A 220 12.58 -10.24 -3.60
C GLU A 220 13.63 -9.59 -2.69
N VAL A 221 13.22 -8.72 -1.77
CA VAL A 221 14.09 -8.20 -0.70
C VAL A 221 14.51 -9.34 0.23
N TRP A 222 13.55 -10.20 0.64
CA TRP A 222 13.84 -11.33 1.53
C TRP A 222 14.75 -12.36 0.86
N ALA A 223 14.51 -12.68 -0.42
CA ALA A 223 15.37 -13.59 -1.18
C ALA A 223 16.83 -13.14 -1.23
N ARG A 224 17.09 -11.82 -1.19
CA ARG A 224 18.44 -11.25 -1.28
C ARG A 224 19.12 -11.05 0.07
N TRP A 225 18.36 -10.71 1.11
CA TRP A 225 18.95 -10.22 2.37
C TRP A 225 18.44 -10.87 3.64
N ALA A 226 17.43 -11.74 3.58
CA ALA A 226 17.14 -12.61 4.70
C ALA A 226 18.26 -13.67 4.84
N ASP A 227 18.69 -13.90 6.08
CA ASP A 227 19.79 -14.84 6.36
C ASP A 227 19.22 -16.19 6.80
N ASP A 228 18.29 -16.71 6.00
CA ASP A 228 17.47 -17.85 6.37
C ASP A 228 17.61 -19.09 5.46
N GLY A 229 18.42 -18.95 4.38
CA GLY A 229 18.62 -20.02 3.40
C GLY A 229 17.40 -20.37 2.55
N ARG A 230 16.36 -19.48 2.55
CA ARG A 230 15.08 -19.72 1.85
C ARG A 230 14.92 -18.84 0.60
N SER A 231 15.99 -18.41 -0.03
CA SER A 231 15.94 -17.54 -1.23
C SER A 231 15.04 -18.10 -2.33
N ASP A 232 15.08 -19.42 -2.56
CA ASP A 232 14.24 -20.06 -3.60
C ASP A 232 12.75 -19.96 -3.22
N LEU A 233 12.39 -20.16 -1.95
CA LEU A 233 11.01 -20.01 -1.48
C LEU A 233 10.51 -18.57 -1.72
N TRP A 234 11.31 -17.57 -1.36
CA TRP A 234 10.90 -16.19 -1.50
C TRP A 234 10.78 -15.74 -2.96
N ASN A 235 11.68 -16.25 -3.83
CA ASN A 235 11.55 -16.04 -5.28
C ASN A 235 10.29 -16.72 -5.85
N GLU A 236 9.95 -17.93 -5.38
CA GLU A 236 8.71 -18.61 -5.76
C GLU A 236 7.49 -17.81 -5.28
N CYS A 237 7.47 -17.32 -4.02
CA CYS A 237 6.38 -16.49 -3.51
C CYS A 237 6.19 -15.20 -4.32
N ALA A 238 7.28 -14.55 -4.75
CA ALA A 238 7.22 -13.37 -5.60
C ALA A 238 6.56 -13.69 -6.94
N GLN A 239 6.97 -14.80 -7.60
CA GLN A 239 6.38 -15.19 -8.87
C GLN A 239 4.91 -15.60 -8.73
N LYS A 240 4.58 -16.41 -7.73
CA LYS A 240 3.19 -16.83 -7.46
C LYS A 240 2.26 -15.65 -7.15
N SER A 241 2.75 -14.64 -6.44
CA SER A 241 1.98 -13.41 -6.20
C SER A 241 1.72 -12.62 -7.48
N ARG A 242 2.69 -12.53 -8.41
CA ARG A 242 2.48 -11.93 -9.73
C ARG A 242 1.43 -12.71 -10.52
N ASP A 243 1.58 -14.04 -10.62
CA ASP A 243 0.63 -14.92 -11.31
C ASP A 243 -0.78 -14.77 -10.74
N PHE A 244 -0.92 -14.70 -9.40
CA PHE A 244 -2.21 -14.52 -8.74
C PHE A 244 -2.87 -13.19 -9.12
N LEU A 245 -2.11 -12.09 -9.13
CA LEU A 245 -2.65 -10.78 -9.51
C LEU A 245 -3.22 -10.77 -10.93
N HIS A 246 -2.65 -11.57 -11.87
CA HIS A 246 -3.22 -11.73 -13.20
C HIS A 246 -4.60 -12.40 -13.20
N THR A 247 -4.91 -13.21 -12.19
CA THR A 247 -6.18 -13.95 -12.10
C THR A 247 -7.28 -13.19 -11.38
N CYS A 248 -6.95 -12.44 -10.32
CA CYS A 248 -7.93 -11.78 -9.47
C CYS A 248 -8.34 -10.38 -9.96
N ILE A 249 -7.61 -9.80 -10.90
CA ILE A 249 -7.88 -8.46 -11.43
C ILE A 249 -8.78 -8.54 -12.67
N ASN A 250 -9.83 -7.73 -12.68
CA ASN A 250 -10.73 -7.60 -13.83
C ASN A 250 -10.00 -6.94 -15.02
N LYS A 251 -9.97 -7.61 -16.16
CA LYS A 251 -9.20 -7.19 -17.35
C LYS A 251 -9.74 -5.94 -18.05
N GLN A 252 -11.00 -5.55 -17.83
CA GLN A 252 -11.60 -4.36 -18.42
C GLN A 252 -11.46 -3.12 -17.54
N THR A 253 -11.51 -3.30 -16.21
CA THR A 253 -11.52 -2.19 -15.26
C THR A 253 -10.20 -2.02 -14.49
N GLY A 254 -9.40 -3.07 -14.37
CA GLY A 254 -8.25 -3.11 -13.47
C GLY A 254 -8.62 -3.26 -11.99
N LEU A 255 -9.90 -3.43 -11.67
CA LEU A 255 -10.38 -3.56 -10.30
C LEU A 255 -10.29 -5.01 -9.82
N ASN A 256 -10.11 -5.19 -8.51
CA ASN A 256 -10.09 -6.49 -7.82
C ASN A 256 -11.03 -6.45 -6.61
N GLY A 257 -11.45 -7.62 -6.14
CA GLY A 257 -12.15 -7.73 -4.86
C GLY A 257 -11.23 -7.40 -3.70
N ASP A 258 -11.81 -7.00 -2.58
CA ASP A 258 -11.13 -6.78 -1.31
C ASP A 258 -10.56 -8.11 -0.76
N GLN A 259 -11.26 -9.20 -1.01
CA GLN A 259 -10.84 -10.56 -0.69
C GLN A 259 -11.12 -11.51 -1.87
N CYS A 260 -10.24 -12.48 -2.09
CA CYS A 260 -10.36 -13.46 -3.17
C CYS A 260 -9.99 -14.87 -2.70
N GLN A 261 -10.54 -15.89 -3.38
CA GLN A 261 -10.00 -17.25 -3.28
C GLN A 261 -8.59 -17.31 -3.90
N TYR A 262 -7.81 -18.35 -3.59
CA TYR A 262 -6.45 -18.51 -4.13
C TYR A 262 -6.40 -18.70 -5.66
N ASP A 263 -7.52 -19.03 -6.29
CA ASP A 263 -7.62 -19.08 -7.76
C ASP A 263 -8.04 -17.74 -8.40
N GLY A 264 -8.15 -16.69 -7.60
CA GLY A 264 -8.56 -15.35 -8.02
C GLY A 264 -10.07 -15.15 -8.14
N SER A 265 -10.88 -16.18 -7.88
CA SER A 265 -12.34 -16.07 -7.90
C SER A 265 -12.89 -15.32 -6.69
N GLU A 266 -14.16 -14.90 -6.78
CA GLU A 266 -14.85 -14.19 -5.70
C GLU A 266 -14.86 -15.00 -4.41
N MET A 267 -14.63 -14.31 -3.30
CA MET A 267 -14.66 -14.89 -1.98
C MET A 267 -16.04 -15.46 -1.65
N GLN A 268 -16.09 -16.75 -1.31
CA GLN A 268 -17.31 -17.44 -0.88
C GLN A 268 -17.37 -17.48 0.64
N MET A 269 -18.24 -16.66 1.23
CA MET A 269 -18.48 -16.72 2.68
C MET A 269 -19.16 -18.05 3.06
N PRO A 270 -18.57 -18.82 3.98
CA PRO A 270 -19.21 -20.04 4.47
C PRO A 270 -20.48 -19.67 5.23
N ARG A 271 -21.48 -20.55 5.13
CA ARG A 271 -22.62 -20.47 6.02
C ARG A 271 -22.23 -21.04 7.38
N PHE A 272 -22.28 -20.21 8.39
CA PHE A 272 -22.06 -20.68 9.75
C PHE A 272 -23.33 -21.36 10.29
N PRO A 273 -23.18 -22.42 11.11
CA PRO A 273 -24.32 -23.03 11.79
C PRO A 273 -25.11 -21.98 12.60
N GLY A 274 -26.44 -21.95 12.41
CA GLY A 274 -27.31 -20.99 13.09
C GLY A 274 -27.67 -19.73 12.29
N MET A 275 -27.09 -19.54 11.10
CA MET A 275 -27.57 -18.46 10.22
C MET A 275 -28.99 -18.77 9.69
N PRO A 276 -29.91 -17.79 9.68
CA PRO A 276 -31.25 -17.95 9.10
C PRO A 276 -31.17 -18.49 7.67
N GLN A 277 -32.04 -19.45 7.34
CA GLN A 277 -32.15 -19.89 5.94
C GLN A 277 -32.65 -18.72 5.09
N ARG A 278 -32.06 -18.56 3.89
CA ARG A 278 -32.56 -17.59 2.93
C ARG A 278 -33.98 -17.99 2.53
N PRO A 279 -34.88 -17.03 2.38
CA PRO A 279 -36.17 -17.28 1.74
C PRO A 279 -35.97 -17.91 0.36
N GLN A 280 -36.80 -18.89 0.04
CA GLN A 280 -36.73 -19.60 -1.24
C GLN A 280 -36.99 -18.61 -2.38
N GLY A 281 -36.04 -18.46 -3.31
CA GLY A 281 -36.13 -17.54 -4.45
C GLY A 281 -35.41 -16.20 -4.29
N GLU A 282 -34.88 -15.87 -3.12
CA GLU A 282 -33.99 -14.70 -3.00
C GLU A 282 -32.59 -15.00 -3.57
N ALA A 283 -32.12 -14.09 -4.44
CA ALA A 283 -30.72 -14.10 -4.91
C ALA A 283 -29.77 -14.01 -3.72
N PRO A 284 -28.56 -14.61 -3.80
CA PRO A 284 -27.54 -14.41 -2.81
C PRO A 284 -27.27 -12.92 -2.63
N ARG A 285 -27.28 -12.43 -1.38
CA ARG A 285 -26.79 -11.07 -1.11
C ARG A 285 -25.31 -11.03 -1.54
N ARG A 286 -24.98 -10.04 -2.36
CA ARG A 286 -23.61 -9.86 -2.81
C ARG A 286 -22.73 -9.58 -1.59
N ASN A 287 -21.61 -10.28 -1.50
CA ASN A 287 -20.62 -10.03 -0.46
C ASN A 287 -19.85 -8.76 -0.82
N GLY A 288 -19.91 -7.74 0.03
CA GLY A 288 -19.16 -6.50 -0.19
C GLY A 288 -17.64 -6.68 -0.24
N ASN A 289 -17.11 -7.78 0.32
CA ASN A 289 -15.68 -8.12 0.22
C ASN A 289 -15.25 -8.52 -1.21
N ASN A 290 -16.20 -8.76 -2.10
CA ASN A 290 -15.93 -8.97 -3.53
C ASN A 290 -15.87 -7.65 -4.33
N ASN A 291 -16.04 -6.51 -3.69
CA ASN A 291 -15.96 -5.20 -4.31
C ASN A 291 -14.56 -4.61 -4.14
N PHE A 292 -14.18 -3.75 -5.08
CA PHE A 292 -13.01 -2.89 -4.95
C PHE A 292 -13.30 -1.79 -3.93
N ARG A 293 -12.57 -1.78 -2.81
CA ARG A 293 -12.75 -0.85 -1.71
C ARG A 293 -11.57 -0.91 -0.74
N TYR A 294 -11.34 0.11 0.06
CA TYR A 294 -10.30 0.21 1.10
C TYR A 294 -9.01 -0.57 0.81
N ASP A 295 -8.87 -1.81 1.28
CA ASP A 295 -7.63 -2.59 1.12
C ASP A 295 -7.27 -2.79 -0.35
N SER A 296 -8.25 -2.94 -1.22
CA SER A 296 -8.04 -3.03 -2.67
C SER A 296 -7.33 -1.82 -3.27
N TRP A 297 -7.41 -0.63 -2.64
CA TRP A 297 -6.73 0.57 -3.15
C TRP A 297 -5.20 0.43 -3.13
N ARG A 298 -4.67 -0.45 -2.27
CA ARG A 298 -3.22 -0.71 -2.19
C ARG A 298 -2.68 -1.46 -3.41
N VAL A 299 -3.53 -2.22 -4.10
CA VAL A 299 -3.10 -3.07 -5.24
C VAL A 299 -2.41 -2.27 -6.34
N PRO A 300 -2.94 -1.13 -6.84
CA PRO A 300 -2.23 -0.30 -7.81
C PRO A 300 -0.85 0.14 -7.34
N MET A 301 -0.72 0.49 -6.07
CA MET A 301 0.55 0.94 -5.49
C MET A 301 1.53 -0.22 -5.30
N ASN A 302 1.06 -1.41 -4.88
CA ASN A 302 1.91 -2.59 -4.71
C ASN A 302 2.46 -3.11 -6.05
N ILE A 303 1.63 -3.09 -7.11
CA ILE A 303 2.08 -3.43 -8.47
C ILE A 303 3.08 -2.37 -8.97
N THR A 304 2.85 -1.09 -8.67
CA THR A 304 3.80 -0.01 -8.96
C THR A 304 5.15 -0.26 -8.28
N LEU A 305 5.14 -0.65 -7.01
CA LEU A 305 6.36 -0.97 -6.27
C LEU A 305 7.17 -2.09 -6.92
N ASP A 306 6.48 -3.16 -7.32
CA ASP A 306 7.12 -4.28 -8.01
C ASP A 306 7.66 -3.87 -9.39
N TYR A 307 6.93 -3.02 -10.12
CA TYR A 307 7.42 -2.45 -11.39
C TYR A 307 8.69 -1.61 -11.20
N GLU A 308 8.70 -0.73 -10.18
CA GLU A 308 9.84 0.13 -9.90
C GLU A 308 11.06 -0.64 -9.42
N TRP A 309 10.87 -1.64 -8.54
CA TRP A 309 11.99 -2.34 -7.94
C TRP A 309 12.49 -3.51 -8.78
N SER A 310 11.60 -4.31 -9.32
CA SER A 310 11.92 -5.52 -10.07
C SER A 310 11.72 -5.37 -11.58
N CYS A 311 10.60 -4.83 -12.02
CA CYS A 311 10.13 -4.82 -13.41
C CYS A 311 10.05 -6.24 -14.04
N ALA A 312 9.92 -7.27 -13.19
CA ALA A 312 9.94 -8.68 -13.64
C ALA A 312 8.74 -9.04 -14.53
N ASP A 313 7.63 -8.33 -14.35
CA ASP A 313 6.38 -8.50 -15.12
C ASP A 313 5.99 -7.20 -15.83
N GLY A 314 6.97 -6.45 -16.28
CA GLY A 314 6.83 -5.05 -16.69
C GLY A 314 5.83 -4.79 -17.83
N GLU A 315 5.60 -5.76 -18.74
CA GLU A 315 4.61 -5.59 -19.79
C GLU A 315 3.18 -5.64 -19.23
N TRP A 316 2.86 -6.64 -18.42
CA TRP A 316 1.57 -6.77 -17.78
C TRP A 316 1.31 -5.63 -16.80
N GLN A 317 2.32 -5.24 -16.00
CA GLN A 317 2.21 -4.14 -15.04
C GLN A 317 1.84 -2.82 -15.74
N ARG A 318 2.42 -2.54 -16.91
CA ARG A 318 2.04 -1.37 -17.72
C ARG A 318 0.60 -1.48 -18.25
N GLN A 319 0.21 -2.64 -18.77
CA GLN A 319 -1.16 -2.88 -19.22
C GLN A 319 -2.16 -2.69 -18.08
N TYR A 320 -1.83 -3.19 -16.90
CA TYR A 320 -2.62 -3.00 -15.70
C TYR A 320 -2.76 -1.51 -15.33
N GLY A 321 -1.65 -0.79 -15.22
CA GLY A 321 -1.65 0.63 -14.90
C GLY A 321 -2.49 1.46 -15.86
N GLU A 322 -2.37 1.21 -17.16
CA GLU A 322 -3.18 1.87 -18.18
C GLU A 322 -4.67 1.48 -18.08
N THR A 323 -4.97 0.22 -17.75
CA THR A 323 -6.36 -0.26 -17.62
C THR A 323 -7.07 0.41 -16.44
N ILE A 324 -6.48 0.39 -15.25
CA ILE A 324 -7.12 0.99 -14.08
C ILE A 324 -7.23 2.51 -14.21
N GLN A 325 -6.21 3.19 -14.75
CA GLN A 325 -6.29 4.63 -14.98
C GLN A 325 -7.33 4.98 -16.05
N ASN A 326 -7.45 4.20 -17.13
CA ASN A 326 -8.49 4.41 -18.13
C ASN A 326 -9.89 4.26 -17.54
N PHE A 327 -10.11 3.25 -16.69
CA PHE A 327 -11.38 3.08 -15.98
C PHE A 327 -11.67 4.29 -15.09
N LEU A 328 -10.78 4.64 -14.16
CA LEU A 328 -10.99 5.75 -13.24
C LEU A 328 -11.11 7.10 -13.98
N TYR A 329 -10.38 7.28 -15.07
CA TYR A 329 -10.51 8.46 -15.93
C TYR A 329 -11.91 8.57 -16.54
N SER A 330 -12.50 7.45 -16.95
CA SER A 330 -13.88 7.41 -17.46
C SER A 330 -14.92 7.80 -16.41
N GLN A 331 -14.61 7.63 -15.13
CA GLN A 331 -15.44 8.04 -14.00
C GLN A 331 -15.20 9.53 -13.61
N GLY A 332 -14.22 10.19 -14.25
CA GLY A 332 -13.77 11.54 -13.96
C GLY A 332 -12.68 11.61 -12.91
N VAL A 333 -11.51 12.17 -13.25
CA VAL A 333 -10.32 12.22 -12.36
C VAL A 333 -10.61 12.90 -11.03
N ASN A 334 -11.50 13.89 -11.01
CA ASN A 334 -11.87 14.66 -9.82
C ASN A 334 -13.13 14.13 -9.10
N THR A 335 -13.73 13.04 -9.59
CA THR A 335 -15.07 12.61 -9.15
C THR A 335 -15.24 11.10 -8.95
N PHE A 336 -14.32 10.26 -9.42
CA PHE A 336 -14.42 8.83 -9.17
C PHE A 336 -14.55 8.56 -7.66
N VAL A 337 -15.28 7.51 -7.34
CA VAL A 337 -15.57 7.19 -5.95
C VAL A 337 -14.68 6.08 -5.42
N ASP A 338 -14.71 5.87 -4.12
CA ASP A 338 -13.83 5.00 -3.37
C ASP A 338 -14.23 3.52 -3.36
N GLN A 339 -15.40 3.19 -3.92
CA GLN A 339 -15.87 1.80 -3.97
C GLN A 339 -16.58 1.50 -5.29
N TYR A 340 -16.26 0.36 -5.88
CA TYR A 340 -16.86 -0.18 -7.10
C TYR A 340 -17.05 -1.69 -6.99
N ARG A 341 -18.01 -2.25 -7.70
CA ARG A 341 -17.95 -3.67 -8.06
C ARG A 341 -16.82 -3.87 -9.06
N THR A 342 -16.27 -5.06 -9.13
CA THR A 342 -15.10 -5.32 -10.01
C THR A 342 -15.42 -5.11 -11.50
N ASP A 343 -16.69 -5.18 -11.90
CA ASP A 343 -17.16 -4.85 -13.26
C ASP A 343 -17.27 -3.33 -13.55
N GLY A 344 -16.96 -2.50 -12.56
CA GLY A 344 -16.99 -1.03 -12.65
C GLY A 344 -18.34 -0.40 -12.31
N THR A 345 -19.37 -1.19 -11.97
CA THR A 345 -20.66 -0.65 -11.50
C THR A 345 -20.57 -0.22 -10.03
N LEU A 346 -21.44 0.72 -9.64
CA LEU A 346 -21.48 1.21 -8.26
C LEU A 346 -22.13 0.18 -7.33
N PRO A 347 -21.58 -0.03 -6.11
CA PRO A 347 -22.21 -0.82 -5.09
C PRO A 347 -23.43 -0.08 -4.51
N GLU A 348 -24.37 -0.81 -3.94
CA GLU A 348 -25.61 -0.27 -3.40
C GLU A 348 -25.89 -0.74 -1.96
N GLY A 349 -26.52 0.11 -1.18
CA GLY A 349 -27.04 -0.22 0.14
C GLY A 349 -25.99 -0.84 1.06
N PHE A 350 -26.20 -2.10 1.45
CA PHE A 350 -25.30 -2.82 2.37
C PHE A 350 -23.96 -3.27 1.76
N GLU A 351 -23.80 -3.19 0.44
CA GLU A 351 -22.52 -3.47 -0.21
C GLU A 351 -21.50 -2.35 0.07
N ILE A 352 -21.98 -1.12 0.29
CA ILE A 352 -21.12 0.01 0.63
C ILE A 352 -20.53 -0.22 2.02
N LEU A 353 -19.21 -0.25 2.13
CA LEU A 353 -18.53 -0.39 3.41
C LEU A 353 -18.85 0.83 4.29
N GLN A 354 -19.23 0.54 5.52
CA GLN A 354 -19.48 1.57 6.52
C GLN A 354 -18.18 1.87 7.28
N ALA A 355 -17.63 3.06 7.07
CA ALA A 355 -16.52 3.58 7.85
C ALA A 355 -17.01 4.67 8.80
N GLY A 356 -16.74 4.53 10.10
CA GLY A 356 -17.15 5.51 11.12
C GLY A 356 -18.66 5.81 11.17
N GLY A 357 -19.50 4.84 10.80
CA GLY A 357 -20.96 5.02 10.78
C GLY A 357 -21.53 5.55 9.46
N PHE A 358 -20.71 5.88 8.48
CA PHE A 358 -21.16 6.48 7.21
C PHE A 358 -21.21 5.44 6.08
N ARG A 359 -22.37 5.25 5.48
CA ARG A 359 -22.57 4.47 4.23
C ARG A 359 -22.65 5.42 3.04
N LYS A 360 -21.52 5.90 2.57
CA LYS A 360 -21.45 6.90 1.51
C LYS A 360 -20.23 6.64 0.64
N LEU A 361 -20.41 6.75 -0.67
CA LEU A 361 -19.31 6.76 -1.62
C LEU A 361 -18.64 8.14 -1.59
N ARG A 362 -17.30 8.19 -1.60
CA ARG A 362 -16.51 9.41 -1.52
C ARG A 362 -15.43 9.44 -2.58
N HIS A 363 -14.97 10.62 -2.90
CA HIS A 363 -13.74 10.80 -3.66
C HIS A 363 -12.57 10.85 -2.66
N SER A 364 -12.10 9.67 -2.22
CA SER A 364 -11.11 9.55 -1.15
C SER A 364 -9.69 9.83 -1.64
N ILE A 365 -8.93 10.64 -0.88
CA ILE A 365 -7.54 10.97 -1.23
C ILE A 365 -6.63 9.74 -1.19
N GLY A 366 -6.95 8.70 -0.42
CA GLY A 366 -6.21 7.44 -0.42
C GLY A 366 -6.27 6.74 -1.77
N LEU A 367 -7.47 6.61 -2.38
CA LEU A 367 -7.59 6.05 -3.72
C LEU A 367 -7.02 6.98 -4.80
N VAL A 368 -7.19 8.29 -4.67
CA VAL A 368 -6.56 9.27 -5.57
C VAL A 368 -5.05 9.09 -5.55
N ALA A 369 -4.47 8.91 -4.38
CA ALA A 369 -3.03 8.75 -4.19
C ALA A 369 -2.50 7.47 -4.85
N THR A 370 -3.12 6.32 -4.59
CA THR A 370 -2.67 5.05 -5.17
C THR A 370 -2.89 4.98 -6.67
N SER A 371 -3.97 5.62 -7.18
CA SER A 371 -4.22 5.78 -8.61
C SER A 371 -3.18 6.66 -9.29
N ALA A 372 -2.73 7.74 -8.62
CA ALA A 372 -1.65 8.58 -9.11
C ALA A 372 -0.31 7.86 -9.11
N ALA A 373 -0.01 7.02 -8.08
CA ALA A 373 1.19 6.19 -8.06
C ALA A 373 1.26 5.24 -9.27
N ALA A 374 0.12 4.69 -9.72
CA ALA A 374 0.05 3.85 -10.91
C ALA A 374 0.55 4.56 -12.19
N SER A 375 0.63 5.89 -12.21
CA SER A 375 1.22 6.66 -13.32
C SER A 375 2.69 6.29 -13.60
N MET A 376 3.41 5.74 -12.62
CA MET A 376 4.78 5.23 -12.81
C MET A 376 4.86 4.12 -13.86
N MET A 377 3.76 3.36 -14.04
CA MET A 377 3.64 2.26 -15.01
C MET A 377 3.08 2.69 -16.36
N CYS A 378 2.49 3.89 -16.46
CA CYS A 378 1.73 4.33 -17.62
C CYS A 378 2.56 5.14 -18.60
N SER A 379 2.17 5.10 -19.88
CA SER A 379 2.78 5.89 -20.95
C SER A 379 1.85 6.97 -21.54
N HIS A 380 0.55 6.98 -21.20
CA HIS A 380 -0.43 7.89 -21.76
C HIS A 380 -0.47 9.25 -21.05
N ALA A 381 -0.87 10.30 -21.79
CA ALA A 381 -0.92 11.68 -21.28
C ALA A 381 -1.89 11.90 -20.10
N LYS A 382 -2.92 11.04 -19.94
CA LYS A 382 -3.89 11.10 -18.84
C LYS A 382 -3.23 10.97 -17.47
N SER A 383 -2.11 10.27 -17.37
CA SER A 383 -1.36 10.08 -16.11
C SER A 383 -1.00 11.41 -15.45
N LYS A 384 -0.74 12.45 -16.25
CA LYS A 384 -0.46 13.79 -15.71
C LYS A 384 -1.64 14.36 -14.93
N GLU A 385 -2.87 14.13 -15.37
CA GLU A 385 -4.06 14.62 -14.67
C GLU A 385 -4.23 13.95 -13.30
N PHE A 386 -3.94 12.65 -13.15
CA PHE A 386 -3.94 11.97 -11.87
C PHE A 386 -2.87 12.53 -10.91
N VAL A 387 -1.66 12.76 -11.44
CA VAL A 387 -0.55 13.32 -10.65
C VAL A 387 -0.84 14.76 -10.24
N ASP A 388 -1.32 15.60 -11.17
CA ASP A 388 -1.69 16.99 -10.89
C ASP A 388 -2.86 17.06 -9.88
N HIS A 389 -3.82 16.13 -9.98
CA HIS A 389 -4.95 16.08 -9.05
C HIS A 389 -4.47 15.74 -7.63
N LEU A 390 -3.66 14.69 -7.47
CA LEU A 390 -3.06 14.36 -6.17
C LEU A 390 -2.23 15.51 -5.59
N TRP A 391 -1.41 16.16 -6.43
CA TRP A 391 -0.57 17.28 -5.99
C TRP A 391 -1.37 18.43 -5.40
N ASN A 392 -2.53 18.75 -6.00
CA ASN A 392 -3.36 19.88 -5.61
C ASN A 392 -4.44 19.53 -4.59
N MET A 393 -4.77 18.24 -4.43
CA MET A 393 -5.83 17.79 -3.52
C MET A 393 -5.41 18.01 -2.07
N LYS A 394 -6.27 18.68 -1.31
CA LYS A 394 -6.09 18.86 0.12
C LYS A 394 -6.57 17.63 0.89
N HIS A 395 -5.86 17.28 1.94
CA HIS A 395 -6.28 16.26 2.89
C HIS A 395 -6.99 16.93 4.06
N GLU A 396 -8.28 17.07 3.95
CA GLU A 396 -9.14 17.77 4.89
C GLU A 396 -10.49 17.05 5.06
N PRO A 397 -11.24 17.30 6.14
CA PRO A 397 -12.55 16.69 6.34
C PRO A 397 -13.53 16.99 5.20
N PHE A 398 -14.36 15.99 4.87
CA PHE A 398 -15.50 16.17 3.96
C PHE A 398 -16.60 17.03 4.62
N ASP A 399 -17.53 17.55 3.83
CA ASP A 399 -18.63 18.40 4.28
C ASP A 399 -19.51 17.76 5.37
N ASP A 400 -19.55 16.43 5.42
CA ASP A 400 -20.26 15.66 6.43
C ASP A 400 -19.43 15.35 7.69
N GLY A 401 -18.23 15.94 7.80
CA GLY A 401 -17.31 15.78 8.91
C GLY A 401 -16.51 14.47 8.89
N TYR A 402 -16.67 13.61 7.87
CA TYR A 402 -15.81 12.44 7.73
C TYR A 402 -14.38 12.87 7.38
N PHE A 403 -13.40 12.31 8.09
CA PHE A 403 -11.99 12.52 7.83
C PHE A 403 -11.20 11.27 8.21
N ASP A 404 -10.36 10.78 7.31
CA ASP A 404 -9.47 9.66 7.55
C ASP A 404 -8.01 10.13 7.53
N ALA A 405 -7.51 10.57 8.69
CA ALA A 405 -6.12 10.96 8.83
C ALA A 405 -5.16 9.76 8.75
N TYR A 406 -5.66 8.56 9.08
CA TYR A 406 -4.87 7.34 9.18
C TYR A 406 -4.65 6.70 7.82
N TYR A 407 -5.66 6.06 7.26
CA TYR A 407 -5.49 5.28 6.03
C TYR A 407 -5.23 6.16 4.81
N ASP A 408 -6.08 7.17 4.59
CA ASP A 408 -5.90 8.14 3.52
C ASP A 408 -4.55 8.89 3.63
N GLY A 409 -4.16 9.28 4.84
CA GLY A 409 -2.90 9.99 5.09
C GLY A 409 -1.67 9.14 4.80
N LEU A 410 -1.67 7.87 5.24
CA LEU A 410 -0.57 6.93 5.01
C LEU A 410 -0.43 6.59 3.52
N LEU A 411 -1.53 6.27 2.82
CA LEU A 411 -1.51 5.98 1.39
C LEU A 411 -1.06 7.21 0.57
N ARG A 412 -1.51 8.41 0.95
CA ARG A 412 -1.04 9.65 0.33
C ARG A 412 0.48 9.80 0.45
N LEU A 413 1.05 9.54 1.62
CA LEU A 413 2.50 9.65 1.81
C LEU A 413 3.27 8.62 1.00
N PHE A 414 2.83 7.36 0.97
CA PHE A 414 3.42 6.34 0.10
C PHE A 414 3.39 6.74 -1.37
N ALA A 415 2.27 7.27 -1.88
CA ALA A 415 2.18 7.72 -3.26
C ALA A 415 3.16 8.86 -3.57
N PHE A 416 3.34 9.82 -2.65
CA PHE A 416 4.37 10.84 -2.81
C PHE A 416 5.79 10.28 -2.79
N MET A 417 6.06 9.22 -2.02
CA MET A 417 7.35 8.52 -2.04
C MET A 417 7.59 7.85 -3.39
N HIS A 418 6.60 7.16 -3.97
CA HIS A 418 6.67 6.58 -5.31
C HIS A 418 6.98 7.65 -6.36
N LEU A 419 6.09 8.64 -6.47
CA LEU A 419 6.14 9.65 -7.52
C LEU A 419 7.38 10.54 -7.45
N SER A 420 8.00 10.70 -6.29
CA SER A 420 9.24 11.46 -6.09
C SER A 420 10.52 10.62 -6.20
N GLY A 421 10.41 9.29 -6.37
CA GLY A 421 11.54 8.37 -6.37
C GLY A 421 12.21 8.20 -5.00
N ASN A 422 11.46 8.41 -3.92
CA ASN A 422 11.94 8.27 -2.54
C ASN A 422 11.53 6.95 -1.88
N TYR A 423 10.78 6.07 -2.56
CA TYR A 423 10.54 4.72 -2.07
C TYR A 423 11.61 3.78 -2.62
N ARG A 424 12.70 3.63 -1.87
CA ARG A 424 13.94 3.04 -2.37
C ARG A 424 14.26 1.72 -1.70
N ILE A 425 14.92 0.85 -2.46
CA ILE A 425 15.61 -0.33 -1.91
C ILE A 425 16.80 0.17 -1.11
N ILE A 426 16.87 -0.22 0.16
CA ILE A 426 18.00 0.13 1.02
C ILE A 426 18.93 -1.06 1.08
N THR A 427 20.06 -0.97 0.38
CA THR A 427 21.07 -2.02 0.29
C THR A 427 22.13 -1.88 1.40
N PRO A 428 22.82 -2.96 1.80
CA PRO A 428 23.93 -2.88 2.76
C PRO A 428 25.05 -1.93 2.34
N GLU A 429 25.24 -1.71 1.03
CA GLU A 429 26.27 -0.84 0.47
C GLU A 429 25.91 0.65 0.51
N SER A 430 24.65 0.99 0.72
CA SER A 430 24.19 2.38 0.78
C SER A 430 24.77 3.17 1.96
N GLN A 431 25.36 2.49 2.95
CA GLN A 431 26.07 3.12 4.06
C GLN A 431 27.37 3.82 3.63
N ASN A 432 27.94 3.47 2.49
CA ASN A 432 29.22 4.01 2.02
C ASN A 432 29.09 5.25 1.10
N LYS A 433 27.89 5.66 0.75
CA LYS A 433 27.66 6.89 -0.03
C LYS A 433 27.00 7.92 0.88
N LYS A 434 27.80 8.69 1.63
CA LYS A 434 27.34 9.97 2.16
C LYS A 434 26.95 10.88 1.00
N PRO A 435 25.83 11.62 1.11
CA PRO A 435 25.39 12.55 0.08
C PRO A 435 26.43 13.62 -0.22
#